data_79b056019ae967640ba810bbf3d26050
#
_entry.id   79b056019ae967640ba810bbf3d26050
#
_cell.length_a   1.000
_cell.length_b   1.000
_cell.length_c   1.000
_cell.angle_alpha   90.00
_cell.angle_beta   90.00
_cell.angle_gamma   90.00
#
_symmetry.space_group_name_H-M   'P 1'
#
loop_
_entity.id
_entity.type
_entity.pdbx_description
1 polymer ?
#
loop_
_entity_poly.entity_id
_entity_poly.type
_entity_poly.pdbx_seq_one_letter_code
_entity_poly.pdbx_strand_id
1 'polypeptide(L)'
;MKKFLISLALGLGLLSVGSFALAEDAPAAPTASASAVAPAAAADAAPAESAAAPAPVPNKGDTAWMMVSTLLVIMMAVPGLALFYGGLVRSKNMLSVLMQVMVTFSLIVVLWFIYGYSIAFTEGGAFFGGFDRVMMKGIWDNAAGTFAPAATFSKGVYIPEIVFAAFQASFAAITCTLIVGSFAERMKFSAVLLFCALWFTFSYAPIAHMVWFWMGPDAYASKEVVDAMNAKGGFLWQMGALDFAGGTVVHINAAVAGLVGAYMIGKRIGYGKEAMAPHSLTLTMVGAALLWVGWFGFNAGSALEANGFAALAFINTFGATAAAVLAWCIGEALMRGKASMLGAASGAVAGLVAITPACGNVGIGGALIIGFLSGFAGLWGVNGLKKMLGADDTLDVFGVHGVCGILGALLTGVFNSPALGGPGFVADWVTATGIAAADYSIAAQVLVQAKAAGLTIVWSGVVSFIAYKIVDMTIGLRVSEEDEREGLDITSHGETAYNR
;
A
#
# COMPACT_ATOMS: atom_id res chain seq x y z
N MET A 1 -24.39 6.37 -30.25
CA MET A 1 -24.67 7.13 -29.04
C MET A 1 -26.03 6.83 -28.44
N LYS A 2 -27.18 7.10 -29.11
CA LYS A 2 -28.55 6.86 -28.54
C LYS A 2 -28.76 5.40 -28.06
N LYS A 3 -28.34 4.38 -28.81
CA LYS A 3 -28.51 2.96 -28.42
C LYS A 3 -27.65 2.56 -27.22
N PHE A 4 -26.48 3.17 -27.05
CA PHE A 4 -25.56 2.92 -25.91
C PHE A 4 -26.07 3.55 -24.61
N LEU A 5 -26.66 4.76 -24.70
CA LEU A 5 -27.27 5.43 -23.55
C LEU A 5 -28.54 4.69 -23.06
N ILE A 6 -29.29 4.08 -23.95
CA ILE A 6 -30.47 3.26 -23.61
C ILE A 6 -30.03 1.96 -22.91
N SER A 7 -28.96 1.32 -23.36
CA SER A 7 -28.40 0.13 -22.70
C SER A 7 -27.79 0.44 -21.32
N LEU A 8 -27.17 1.60 -21.14
CA LEU A 8 -26.66 2.07 -19.87
C LEU A 8 -27.78 2.42 -18.88
N ALA A 9 -28.87 3.04 -19.36
CA ALA A 9 -30.03 3.34 -18.54
C ALA A 9 -30.81 2.08 -18.13
N LEU A 10 -30.84 1.05 -18.96
CA LEU A 10 -31.42 -0.27 -18.64
C LEU A 10 -30.53 -1.04 -17.65
N GLY A 11 -29.21 -0.92 -17.72
CA GLY A 11 -28.27 -1.51 -16.76
C GLY A 11 -28.38 -0.89 -15.37
N LEU A 12 -28.56 0.42 -15.28
CA LEU A 12 -28.77 1.15 -14.02
C LEU A 12 -30.17 0.96 -13.44
N GLY A 13 -31.18 0.75 -14.29
CA GLY A 13 -32.54 0.49 -13.84
C GLY A 13 -32.77 -0.88 -13.23
N LEU A 14 -31.91 -1.87 -13.54
CA LEU A 14 -31.97 -3.22 -12.97
C LEU A 14 -31.35 -3.31 -11.57
N LEU A 15 -30.61 -2.30 -11.14
CA LEU A 15 -30.01 -2.23 -9.79
C LEU A 15 -30.95 -1.58 -8.74
N SER A 16 -32.13 -1.08 -9.16
CA SER A 16 -33.05 -0.34 -8.29
C SER A 16 -34.35 -1.09 -7.89
N VAL A 17 -34.50 -2.37 -8.21
CA VAL A 17 -35.66 -3.17 -7.81
C VAL A 17 -35.21 -4.45 -7.13
N GLY A 18 -34.74 -4.33 -5.90
CA GLY A 18 -34.61 -5.41 -4.93
C GLY A 18 -35.48 -5.10 -3.72
N SER A 19 -36.76 -5.40 -3.81
CA SER A 19 -37.70 -5.29 -2.68
C SER A 19 -37.25 -6.25 -1.57
N PHE A 20 -37.00 -5.72 -0.39
CA PHE A 20 -36.87 -6.52 0.82
C PHE A 20 -38.21 -7.19 1.13
N ALA A 21 -38.25 -8.51 0.95
CA ALA A 21 -39.31 -9.34 1.54
C ALA A 21 -38.95 -9.58 3.00
N LEU A 22 -39.79 -9.16 3.91
CA LEU A 22 -39.72 -9.49 5.33
C LEU A 22 -39.94 -11.01 5.46
N ALA A 23 -38.94 -11.66 6.08
CA ALA A 23 -39.06 -13.07 6.45
C ALA A 23 -39.95 -13.18 7.69
N GLU A 24 -41.01 -13.95 7.54
CA GLU A 24 -41.96 -14.35 8.56
C GLU A 24 -41.32 -15.39 9.52
N ASP A 25 -41.73 -15.37 10.75
CA ASP A 25 -41.21 -16.10 11.89
C ASP A 25 -41.01 -17.62 11.66
N ALA A 26 -39.83 -18.14 11.97
CA ALA A 26 -39.59 -19.57 12.16
C ALA A 26 -39.69 -19.93 13.65
N PRO A 27 -40.26 -21.11 13.99
CA PRO A 27 -40.56 -21.45 15.36
C PRO A 27 -39.33 -21.78 16.22
N ALA A 28 -39.36 -21.37 17.47
CA ALA A 28 -38.32 -21.51 18.47
C ALA A 28 -37.96 -23.00 18.75
N ALA A 29 -36.68 -23.30 18.80
CA ALA A 29 -36.16 -24.60 19.26
C ALA A 29 -36.25 -24.69 20.81
N PRO A 30 -36.41 -25.90 21.39
CA PRO A 30 -36.69 -26.08 22.78
C PRO A 30 -35.46 -25.76 23.69
N THR A 31 -35.70 -25.00 24.73
CA THR A 31 -34.75 -24.66 25.78
C THR A 31 -34.39 -25.89 26.61
N ALA A 32 -33.11 -26.24 26.67
CA ALA A 32 -32.58 -27.20 27.62
C ALA A 32 -32.52 -26.55 29.05
N SER A 33 -33.19 -27.17 30.00
CA SER A 33 -33.20 -26.73 31.39
C SER A 33 -31.83 -26.99 32.04
N ALA A 34 -31.19 -25.93 32.55
CA ALA A 34 -30.03 -26.05 33.41
C ALA A 34 -30.47 -26.33 34.86
N SER A 35 -30.07 -27.46 35.39
CA SER A 35 -30.19 -27.77 36.79
C SER A 35 -29.29 -26.90 37.64
N ALA A 36 -29.89 -26.19 38.61
CA ALA A 36 -29.18 -25.39 39.58
C ALA A 36 -28.40 -26.28 40.55
N VAL A 37 -27.08 -26.09 40.61
CA VAL A 37 -26.22 -26.62 41.68
C VAL A 37 -26.09 -25.55 42.75
N ALA A 38 -26.41 -25.88 44.02
CA ALA A 38 -26.33 -25.02 45.17
C ALA A 38 -24.87 -24.58 45.46
N PRO A 39 -24.67 -23.37 46.04
CA PRO A 39 -23.32 -22.89 46.31
C PRO A 39 -22.73 -23.58 47.57
N ALA A 40 -21.55 -24.17 47.41
CA ALA A 40 -20.72 -24.61 48.53
C ALA A 40 -20.08 -23.38 49.22
N ALA A 41 -20.00 -23.44 50.53
CA ALA A 41 -19.49 -22.39 51.39
C ALA A 41 -18.05 -21.96 51.05
N ALA A 42 -17.84 -20.64 51.08
CA ALA A 42 -16.52 -20.04 50.88
C ALA A 42 -15.58 -20.39 52.05
N ALA A 43 -14.49 -21.05 51.76
CA ALA A 43 -13.32 -21.11 52.62
C ALA A 43 -12.43 -19.89 52.27
N ASP A 44 -12.00 -19.15 53.31
CA ASP A 44 -11.03 -18.06 53.22
C ASP A 44 -9.75 -18.54 52.48
N ALA A 45 -9.62 -18.17 51.23
CA ALA A 45 -8.38 -18.31 50.50
C ALA A 45 -7.53 -17.03 50.64
N ALA A 46 -6.31 -17.20 51.15
CA ALA A 46 -5.28 -16.17 51.15
C ALA A 46 -5.15 -15.53 49.75
N PRO A 47 -4.75 -14.24 49.62
CA PRO A 47 -4.62 -13.60 48.32
C PRO A 47 -3.62 -14.37 47.50
N ALA A 48 -4.10 -14.97 46.39
CA ALA A 48 -3.26 -15.61 45.39
C ALA A 48 -2.35 -14.52 44.81
N GLU A 49 -1.05 -14.72 44.95
CA GLU A 49 -0.04 -14.00 44.19
C GLU A 49 -0.47 -13.98 42.72
N SER A 50 -0.64 -12.81 42.15
CA SER A 50 -1.04 -12.63 40.76
C SER A 50 0.00 -13.35 39.88
N ALA A 51 -0.34 -14.54 39.41
CA ALA A 51 0.48 -15.25 38.47
C ALA A 51 0.68 -14.33 37.26
N ALA A 52 1.95 -14.06 36.92
CA ALA A 52 2.30 -13.29 35.75
C ALA A 52 1.56 -13.86 34.52
N ALA A 53 0.95 -12.99 33.73
CA ALA A 53 0.26 -13.43 32.50
C ALA A 53 1.22 -14.27 31.65
N PRO A 54 0.78 -15.40 31.08
CA PRO A 54 1.65 -16.25 30.26
C PRO A 54 2.25 -15.43 29.13
N ALA A 55 3.54 -15.69 28.82
CA ALA A 55 4.25 -15.00 27.73
C ALA A 55 3.46 -15.16 26.41
N PRO A 56 3.40 -14.09 25.58
CA PRO A 56 2.67 -14.13 24.30
C PRO A 56 3.23 -15.21 23.39
N VAL A 57 2.36 -16.06 22.86
CA VAL A 57 2.72 -17.16 21.94
C VAL A 57 2.24 -16.79 20.53
N PRO A 58 3.15 -16.71 19.54
CA PRO A 58 2.76 -16.42 18.17
C PRO A 58 1.77 -17.44 17.59
N ASN A 59 0.74 -16.96 16.91
CA ASN A 59 -0.25 -17.79 16.23
C ASN A 59 0.37 -18.44 14.98
N LYS A 60 0.27 -19.76 14.85
CA LYS A 60 0.87 -20.51 13.72
C LYS A 60 0.19 -20.22 12.38
N GLY A 61 -1.15 -20.06 12.38
CA GLY A 61 -1.93 -19.75 11.18
C GLY A 61 -1.56 -18.35 10.64
N ASP A 62 -1.54 -17.36 11.53
CA ASP A 62 -1.17 -15.99 11.18
C ASP A 62 0.29 -15.90 10.73
N THR A 63 1.20 -16.63 11.40
CA THR A 63 2.60 -16.73 11.00
C THR A 63 2.75 -17.29 9.59
N ALA A 64 2.03 -18.38 9.27
CA ALA A 64 2.04 -18.96 7.92
C ALA A 64 1.45 -17.99 6.88
N TRP A 65 0.32 -17.34 7.22
CA TRP A 65 -0.31 -16.33 6.36
C TRP A 65 0.66 -15.18 6.05
N MET A 66 1.35 -14.67 7.05
CA MET A 66 2.28 -13.56 6.88
C MET A 66 3.52 -13.92 6.05
N MET A 67 4.04 -15.15 6.19
CA MET A 67 5.10 -15.65 5.31
C MET A 67 4.64 -15.76 3.85
N VAL A 68 3.43 -16.31 3.61
CA VAL A 68 2.84 -16.36 2.25
C VAL A 68 2.60 -14.96 1.70
N SER A 69 2.05 -14.05 2.50
CA SER A 69 1.83 -12.65 2.11
C SER A 69 3.15 -11.96 1.73
N THR A 70 4.22 -12.18 2.48
CA THR A 70 5.56 -11.66 2.17
C THR A 70 6.05 -12.17 0.81
N LEU A 71 5.92 -13.47 0.54
CA LEU A 71 6.29 -14.06 -0.76
C LEU A 71 5.47 -13.46 -1.91
N LEU A 72 4.18 -13.24 -1.71
CA LEU A 72 3.31 -12.60 -2.71
C LEU A 72 3.75 -11.15 -3.01
N VAL A 73 4.16 -10.38 -1.99
CA VAL A 73 4.68 -9.01 -2.20
C VAL A 73 6.05 -9.04 -2.91
N ILE A 74 6.92 -9.97 -2.59
CA ILE A 74 8.19 -10.15 -3.33
C ILE A 74 7.90 -10.50 -4.79
N MET A 75 6.94 -11.39 -5.06
CA MET A 75 6.52 -11.78 -6.40
C MET A 75 5.97 -10.58 -7.19
N MET A 76 5.15 -9.71 -6.57
CA MET A 76 4.67 -8.52 -7.27
C MET A 76 5.78 -7.50 -7.54
N ALA A 77 6.79 -7.41 -6.66
CA ALA A 77 7.87 -6.44 -6.80
C ALA A 77 8.93 -6.90 -7.82
N VAL A 78 9.56 -8.04 -7.58
CA VAL A 78 10.74 -8.45 -8.38
C VAL A 78 10.34 -8.92 -9.76
N PRO A 79 9.51 -9.96 -9.99
CA PRO A 79 9.08 -10.29 -11.34
C PRO A 79 7.93 -9.39 -11.85
N GLY A 80 6.94 -9.07 -11.01
CA GLY A 80 5.74 -8.37 -11.44
C GLY A 80 6.02 -6.94 -11.94
N LEU A 81 6.56 -6.08 -11.09
CA LEU A 81 6.87 -4.70 -11.42
C LEU A 81 7.99 -4.62 -12.48
N ALA A 82 9.01 -5.48 -12.38
CA ALA A 82 10.10 -5.52 -13.35
C ALA A 82 9.57 -5.81 -14.77
N LEU A 83 8.68 -6.80 -14.94
CA LEU A 83 8.09 -7.13 -16.24
C LEU A 83 7.08 -6.07 -16.71
N PHE A 84 6.30 -5.50 -15.77
CA PHE A 84 5.38 -4.42 -16.10
C PHE A 84 6.13 -3.21 -16.66
N TYR A 85 7.13 -2.72 -15.94
CA TYR A 85 7.97 -1.60 -16.36
C TYR A 85 8.85 -1.95 -17.56
N GLY A 86 9.47 -3.14 -17.55
CA GLY A 86 10.32 -3.63 -18.63
C GLY A 86 9.58 -3.67 -19.96
N GLY A 87 8.33 -4.13 -19.98
CA GLY A 87 7.50 -4.15 -21.19
C GLY A 87 7.11 -2.76 -21.70
N LEU A 88 7.01 -1.76 -20.81
CA LEU A 88 6.60 -0.39 -21.14
C LEU A 88 7.73 0.47 -21.73
N VAL A 89 8.99 0.23 -21.39
CA VAL A 89 10.12 0.98 -21.93
C VAL A 89 10.48 0.53 -23.36
N ARG A 90 11.33 1.29 -24.03
CA ARG A 90 11.90 0.88 -25.33
C ARG A 90 12.82 -0.33 -25.14
N SER A 91 12.88 -1.24 -26.14
CA SER A 91 13.63 -2.52 -26.07
C SER A 91 15.10 -2.39 -25.67
N LYS A 92 15.73 -1.27 -26.00
CA LYS A 92 17.13 -0.95 -25.68
C LYS A 92 17.37 -0.51 -24.23
N ASN A 93 16.33 -0.42 -23.41
CA ASN A 93 16.37 -0.02 -22.01
C ASN A 93 15.69 -1.05 -21.08
N MET A 94 15.34 -2.23 -21.61
CA MET A 94 14.62 -3.23 -20.84
C MET A 94 15.46 -3.75 -19.67
N LEU A 95 16.69 -4.23 -19.94
CA LEU A 95 17.56 -4.78 -18.89
C LEU A 95 17.96 -3.72 -17.87
N SER A 96 18.17 -2.49 -18.32
CA SER A 96 18.46 -1.36 -17.43
C SER A 96 17.34 -1.17 -16.41
N VAL A 97 16.07 -1.25 -16.81
CA VAL A 97 14.93 -1.13 -15.89
C VAL A 97 14.82 -2.34 -14.98
N LEU A 98 15.02 -3.56 -15.50
CA LEU A 98 15.05 -4.78 -14.68
C LEU A 98 16.14 -4.70 -13.61
N MET A 99 17.35 -4.26 -13.99
CA MET A 99 18.48 -4.05 -13.07
C MET A 99 18.14 -2.99 -12.01
N GLN A 100 17.55 -1.87 -12.40
CA GLN A 100 17.15 -0.82 -11.47
C GLN A 100 16.13 -1.35 -10.46
N VAL A 101 15.12 -2.12 -10.88
CA VAL A 101 14.13 -2.72 -9.98
C VAL A 101 14.80 -3.73 -9.03
N MET A 102 15.52 -4.71 -9.58
CA MET A 102 16.09 -5.81 -8.79
C MET A 102 17.13 -5.32 -7.78
N VAL A 103 18.05 -4.45 -8.22
CA VAL A 103 19.15 -4.00 -7.36
C VAL A 103 18.66 -2.96 -6.34
N THR A 104 17.72 -2.07 -6.71
CA THR A 104 17.08 -1.18 -5.73
C THR A 104 16.33 -1.97 -4.67
N PHE A 105 15.52 -2.97 -5.08
CA PHE A 105 14.83 -3.86 -4.14
C PHE A 105 15.81 -4.49 -3.15
N SER A 106 16.89 -5.07 -3.66
CA SER A 106 17.92 -5.73 -2.84
C SER A 106 18.63 -4.76 -1.90
N LEU A 107 18.99 -3.56 -2.38
CA LEU A 107 19.61 -2.51 -1.58
C LEU A 107 18.72 -2.12 -0.39
N ILE A 108 17.44 -1.86 -0.66
CA ILE A 108 16.52 -1.43 0.38
C ILE A 108 16.24 -2.52 1.41
N VAL A 109 16.14 -3.78 1.00
CA VAL A 109 16.02 -4.93 1.92
C VAL A 109 17.24 -4.98 2.87
N VAL A 110 18.46 -4.79 2.35
CA VAL A 110 19.67 -4.75 3.18
C VAL A 110 19.63 -3.57 4.16
N LEU A 111 19.34 -2.36 3.69
CA LEU A 111 19.24 -1.17 4.53
C LEU A 111 18.12 -1.30 5.57
N TRP A 112 17.02 -1.96 5.22
CA TRP A 112 15.92 -2.24 6.13
C TRP A 112 16.36 -3.06 7.33
N PHE A 113 17.08 -4.17 7.11
CA PHE A 113 17.57 -5.00 8.20
C PHE A 113 18.71 -4.36 8.99
N ILE A 114 19.50 -3.47 8.36
CA ILE A 114 20.56 -2.75 9.08
C ILE A 114 19.96 -1.72 10.04
N TYR A 115 19.05 -0.82 9.58
CA TYR A 115 18.51 0.27 10.40
C TYR A 115 17.07 0.66 10.11
N GLY A 116 16.57 0.42 8.90
CA GLY A 116 15.28 0.93 8.46
C GLY A 116 14.11 0.44 9.29
N TYR A 117 14.11 -0.86 9.64
CA TYR A 117 13.12 -1.44 10.54
C TYR A 117 13.09 -0.72 11.89
N SER A 118 14.27 -0.44 12.45
CA SER A 118 14.36 0.28 13.72
C SER A 118 13.75 1.67 13.64
N ILE A 119 14.09 2.46 12.62
CA ILE A 119 13.55 3.82 12.44
C ILE A 119 12.03 3.80 12.20
N ALA A 120 11.50 2.78 11.53
CA ALA A 120 10.07 2.70 11.22
C ALA A 120 9.22 2.14 12.36
N PHE A 121 9.71 1.15 13.14
CA PHE A 121 8.87 0.34 14.02
C PHE A 121 9.40 0.17 15.45
N THR A 122 10.17 1.12 15.97
CA THR A 122 10.50 1.20 17.40
C THR A 122 9.97 2.49 18.02
N GLU A 123 9.87 2.52 19.36
CA GLU A 123 9.56 3.74 20.08
C GLU A 123 10.60 4.83 19.80
N GLY A 124 10.14 6.09 19.72
CA GLY A 124 11.00 7.23 19.46
C GLY A 124 10.21 8.53 19.52
N GLY A 125 10.31 9.35 18.50
CA GLY A 125 9.48 10.55 18.34
C GLY A 125 8.21 10.24 17.53
N ALA A 126 7.34 11.25 17.34
CA ALA A 126 6.15 11.10 16.51
C ALA A 126 6.44 10.96 15.00
N PHE A 127 7.67 11.25 14.55
CA PHE A 127 8.07 11.27 13.15
C PHE A 127 9.00 10.12 12.75
N PHE A 128 9.73 9.55 13.68
CA PHE A 128 10.62 8.40 13.45
C PHE A 128 10.94 7.71 14.77
N GLY A 129 11.21 6.39 14.69
CA GLY A 129 11.58 5.54 15.82
C GLY A 129 13.05 5.68 16.25
N GLY A 130 13.42 4.85 17.21
CA GLY A 130 14.77 4.78 17.75
C GLY A 130 15.69 3.81 16.99
N PHE A 131 16.74 3.35 17.71
CA PHE A 131 17.77 2.46 17.17
C PHE A 131 17.81 1.08 17.88
N ASP A 132 16.77 0.71 18.62
CA ASP A 132 16.74 -0.49 19.44
C ASP A 132 16.76 -1.79 18.65
N ARG A 133 16.36 -1.73 17.38
CA ARG A 133 16.31 -2.87 16.45
C ARG A 133 17.34 -2.79 15.33
N VAL A 134 18.36 -1.93 15.43
CA VAL A 134 19.47 -1.88 14.45
C VAL A 134 20.12 -3.26 14.36
N MET A 135 20.39 -3.73 13.13
CA MET A 135 20.87 -5.08 12.82
C MET A 135 19.97 -6.18 13.39
N MET A 136 18.67 -5.91 13.50
CA MET A 136 17.65 -6.81 14.04
C MET A 136 17.94 -7.26 15.49
N LYS A 137 18.62 -6.41 16.27
CA LYS A 137 18.99 -6.69 17.66
C LYS A 137 17.74 -6.94 18.51
N GLY A 138 17.82 -7.96 19.39
CA GLY A 138 16.76 -8.30 20.35
C GLY A 138 15.56 -9.03 19.75
N ILE A 139 15.56 -9.38 18.46
CA ILE A 139 14.52 -10.21 17.83
C ILE A 139 14.68 -11.69 18.23
N TRP A 140 15.89 -12.16 18.47
CA TRP A 140 16.18 -13.50 18.97
C TRP A 140 16.72 -13.41 20.39
N ASP A 141 16.08 -14.11 21.33
CA ASP A 141 16.55 -14.30 22.70
C ASP A 141 17.28 -15.65 22.81
N ASN A 142 18.61 -15.59 22.93
CA ASN A 142 19.44 -16.78 23.08
C ASN A 142 19.20 -17.53 24.38
N ALA A 143 18.83 -16.84 25.46
CA ALA A 143 18.61 -17.46 26.77
C ALA A 143 17.28 -18.20 26.83
N ALA A 144 16.23 -17.61 26.29
CA ALA A 144 14.91 -18.22 26.21
C ALA A 144 14.74 -19.17 25.01
N GLY A 145 15.59 -19.08 23.98
CA GLY A 145 15.45 -19.84 22.74
C GLY A 145 14.19 -19.45 21.94
N THR A 146 13.77 -18.18 22.02
CA THR A 146 12.52 -17.69 21.43
C THR A 146 12.72 -16.45 20.58
N PHE A 147 11.80 -16.22 19.65
CA PHE A 147 11.71 -14.97 18.91
C PHE A 147 10.81 -13.97 19.63
N ALA A 148 11.15 -12.69 19.56
CA ALA A 148 10.30 -11.61 20.04
C ALA A 148 8.94 -11.63 19.30
N PRO A 149 7.82 -11.42 20.02
CA PRO A 149 6.50 -11.31 19.41
C PRO A 149 6.25 -9.89 18.90
N ALA A 150 5.56 -9.77 17.77
CA ALA A 150 4.94 -8.53 17.31
C ALA A 150 3.42 -8.62 17.50
N ALA A 151 2.82 -7.58 18.03
CA ALA A 151 1.37 -7.49 18.16
C ALA A 151 0.71 -7.38 16.78
N THR A 152 -0.49 -7.92 16.69
CA THR A 152 -1.40 -7.73 15.55
C THR A 152 -2.44 -6.67 15.91
N PHE A 153 -3.59 -6.64 15.22
CA PHE A 153 -4.69 -5.73 15.57
C PHE A 153 -5.66 -6.31 16.59
N SER A 154 -5.54 -7.58 16.94
CA SER A 154 -6.39 -8.25 17.94
C SER A 154 -5.65 -8.44 19.26
N LYS A 155 -6.32 -8.15 20.39
CA LYS A 155 -5.75 -8.35 21.73
C LYS A 155 -5.35 -9.80 21.94
N GLY A 156 -4.15 -10.02 22.49
CA GLY A 156 -3.62 -11.35 22.77
C GLY A 156 -3.18 -12.14 21.53
N VAL A 157 -3.21 -11.56 20.33
CA VAL A 157 -2.78 -12.22 19.10
C VAL A 157 -1.44 -11.66 18.63
N TYR A 158 -0.49 -12.55 18.39
CA TYR A 158 0.88 -12.21 18.05
C TYR A 158 1.39 -13.04 16.88
N ILE A 159 2.33 -12.45 16.12
CA ILE A 159 3.19 -13.13 15.14
C ILE A 159 4.65 -12.97 15.55
N PRO A 160 5.61 -13.77 15.05
CA PRO A 160 7.01 -13.51 15.30
C PRO A 160 7.42 -12.14 14.71
N GLU A 161 8.10 -11.30 15.49
CA GLU A 161 8.56 -9.97 15.05
C GLU A 161 9.43 -10.07 13.80
N ILE A 162 10.21 -11.13 13.65
CA ILE A 162 11.04 -11.36 12.46
C ILE A 162 10.19 -11.53 11.19
N VAL A 163 8.99 -12.11 11.29
CA VAL A 163 8.06 -12.26 10.14
C VAL A 163 7.41 -10.93 9.81
N PHE A 164 7.02 -10.14 10.82
CA PHE A 164 6.55 -8.77 10.63
C PHE A 164 7.62 -7.90 9.95
N ALA A 165 8.87 -7.96 10.43
CA ALA A 165 9.97 -7.22 9.84
C ALA A 165 10.24 -7.62 8.37
N ALA A 166 10.15 -8.91 8.04
CA ALA A 166 10.30 -9.38 6.66
C ALA A 166 9.17 -8.91 5.75
N PHE A 167 7.92 -8.91 6.24
CA PHE A 167 6.77 -8.38 5.52
C PHE A 167 6.94 -6.89 5.21
N GLN A 168 7.28 -6.10 6.21
CA GLN A 168 7.49 -4.65 6.06
C GLN A 168 8.73 -4.31 5.20
N ALA A 169 9.76 -5.16 5.18
CA ALA A 169 10.91 -5.02 4.27
C ALA A 169 10.46 -5.01 2.80
N SER A 170 9.51 -5.87 2.44
CA SER A 170 8.99 -5.95 1.09
C SER A 170 8.24 -4.68 0.66
N PHE A 171 7.54 -4.00 1.60
CA PHE A 171 6.89 -2.71 1.38
C PHE A 171 7.88 -1.58 1.16
N ALA A 172 8.91 -1.50 1.99
CA ALA A 172 9.99 -0.53 1.83
C ALA A 172 10.66 -0.65 0.47
N ALA A 173 10.99 -1.88 0.08
CA ALA A 173 11.69 -2.17 -1.15
C ALA A 173 10.85 -1.87 -2.40
N ILE A 174 9.58 -2.32 -2.43
CA ILE A 174 8.71 -2.01 -3.59
C ILE A 174 8.44 -0.52 -3.71
N THR A 175 8.29 0.21 -2.61
CA THR A 175 8.03 1.65 -2.66
C THR A 175 9.15 2.40 -3.36
N CYS A 176 10.42 2.08 -3.06
CA CYS A 176 11.57 2.67 -3.75
C CYS A 176 11.63 2.26 -5.23
N THR A 177 11.28 1.02 -5.56
CA THR A 177 11.29 0.55 -6.95
C THR A 177 10.18 1.16 -7.80
N LEU A 178 9.06 1.57 -7.22
CA LEU A 178 8.00 2.31 -7.95
C LEU A 178 8.52 3.61 -8.56
N ILE A 179 9.41 4.34 -7.85
CA ILE A 179 9.94 5.63 -8.28
C ILE A 179 10.71 5.50 -9.61
N VAL A 180 11.37 4.36 -9.82
CA VAL A 180 12.17 4.07 -11.03
C VAL A 180 11.38 4.32 -12.32
N GLY A 181 10.09 4.01 -12.33
CA GLY A 181 9.22 4.22 -13.48
C GLY A 181 9.18 5.66 -13.98
N SER A 182 9.35 6.66 -13.11
CA SER A 182 9.23 8.07 -13.49
C SER A 182 10.42 8.60 -14.31
N PHE A 183 11.61 8.03 -14.14
CA PHE A 183 12.85 8.50 -14.79
C PHE A 183 13.56 7.40 -15.58
N ALA A 184 12.90 6.30 -15.82
CA ALA A 184 13.40 5.23 -16.68
C ALA A 184 13.95 5.78 -18.01
N GLU A 185 14.92 5.08 -18.58
CA GLU A 185 15.59 5.37 -19.87
C GLU A 185 16.60 6.54 -19.86
N ARG A 186 16.82 7.28 -18.75
CA ARG A 186 17.71 8.45 -18.74
C ARG A 186 18.50 8.73 -17.46
N MET A 187 18.17 8.06 -16.34
CA MET A 187 18.90 8.25 -15.08
C MET A 187 20.09 7.27 -14.97
N LYS A 188 21.23 7.74 -14.47
CA LYS A 188 22.40 6.90 -14.18
C LYS A 188 22.03 5.84 -13.15
N PHE A 189 22.49 4.61 -13.35
CA PHE A 189 22.22 3.50 -12.43
C PHE A 189 22.71 3.79 -11.00
N SER A 190 23.94 4.31 -10.84
CA SER A 190 24.47 4.71 -9.54
C SER A 190 23.67 5.83 -8.87
N ALA A 191 23.12 6.75 -9.67
CA ALA A 191 22.29 7.83 -9.17
C ALA A 191 20.94 7.32 -8.65
N VAL A 192 20.34 6.32 -9.31
CA VAL A 192 19.13 5.62 -8.82
C VAL A 192 19.38 5.04 -7.44
N LEU A 193 20.48 4.29 -7.27
CA LEU A 193 20.79 3.62 -6.00
C LEU A 193 21.04 4.61 -4.86
N LEU A 194 21.85 5.65 -5.10
CA LEU A 194 22.14 6.67 -4.09
C LEU A 194 20.87 7.45 -3.72
N PHE A 195 20.07 7.85 -4.71
CA PHE A 195 18.79 8.51 -4.47
C PHE A 195 17.85 7.64 -3.62
N CYS A 196 17.66 6.37 -4.01
CA CYS A 196 16.77 5.46 -3.28
C CYS A 196 17.24 5.22 -1.84
N ALA A 197 18.56 5.13 -1.58
CA ALA A 197 19.08 5.00 -0.21
C ALA A 197 18.78 6.24 0.65
N LEU A 198 19.00 7.44 0.12
CA LEU A 198 18.68 8.69 0.81
C LEU A 198 17.18 8.85 1.02
N TRP A 199 16.38 8.64 -0.03
CA TRP A 199 14.95 8.80 0.03
C TRP A 199 14.27 7.77 0.95
N PHE A 200 14.72 6.52 0.93
CA PHE A 200 14.29 5.49 1.87
C PHE A 200 14.50 5.93 3.32
N THR A 201 15.69 6.46 3.62
CA THR A 201 16.09 6.85 4.97
C THR A 201 15.28 8.06 5.47
N PHE A 202 15.09 9.08 4.63
CA PHE A 202 14.54 10.37 5.06
C PHE A 202 13.09 10.62 4.65
N SER A 203 12.52 9.77 3.77
CA SER A 203 11.12 9.87 3.40
C SER A 203 10.33 8.63 3.76
N TYR A 204 10.73 7.47 3.24
CA TYR A 204 9.95 6.24 3.44
C TYR A 204 9.86 5.85 4.92
N ALA A 205 10.99 5.65 5.59
CA ALA A 205 11.01 5.16 6.97
C ALA A 205 10.29 6.12 7.95
N PRO A 206 10.48 7.47 7.88
CA PRO A 206 9.69 8.40 8.68
C PRO A 206 8.19 8.38 8.38
N ILE A 207 7.78 8.32 7.10
CA ILE A 207 6.35 8.28 6.77
C ILE A 207 5.73 6.95 7.23
N ALA A 208 6.42 5.82 7.08
CA ALA A 208 5.97 4.53 7.59
C ALA A 208 5.79 4.58 9.13
N HIS A 209 6.73 5.18 9.85
CA HIS A 209 6.60 5.39 11.29
C HIS A 209 5.40 6.28 11.63
N MET A 210 5.27 7.42 10.98
CA MET A 210 4.16 8.35 11.24
C MET A 210 2.79 7.72 11.06
N VAL A 211 2.63 6.80 10.09
CA VAL A 211 1.33 6.22 9.73
C VAL A 211 1.06 4.92 10.48
N TRP A 212 2.06 4.06 10.64
CA TRP A 212 1.85 2.67 11.03
C TRP A 212 2.42 2.30 12.40
N PHE A 213 3.27 3.15 13.01
CA PHE A 213 3.80 2.84 14.33
C PHE A 213 2.79 3.18 15.43
N TRP A 214 2.50 2.20 16.28
CA TRP A 214 1.70 2.30 17.50
C TRP A 214 2.07 1.19 18.47
N MET A 215 1.54 1.25 19.69
CA MET A 215 1.95 0.36 20.77
C MET A 215 1.31 -1.02 20.75
N GLY A 216 0.43 -1.31 19.77
CA GLY A 216 -0.35 -2.53 19.72
C GLY A 216 -1.56 -2.51 20.68
N PRO A 217 -2.57 -3.40 20.47
CA PRO A 217 -3.84 -3.33 21.18
C PRO A 217 -3.71 -3.69 22.68
N ASP A 218 -2.75 -4.52 23.06
CA ASP A 218 -2.54 -4.95 24.44
C ASP A 218 -1.93 -3.86 25.33
N ALA A 219 -1.29 -2.85 24.76
CA ALA A 219 -0.80 -1.69 25.49
C ALA A 219 -1.94 -0.83 26.09
N TYR A 220 -3.14 -0.93 25.55
CA TYR A 220 -4.34 -0.22 26.01
C TYR A 220 -5.07 -1.05 27.09
N ALA A 221 -4.40 -1.24 28.24
CA ALA A 221 -4.91 -2.09 29.31
C ALA A 221 -6.03 -1.44 30.13
N SER A 222 -6.05 -0.10 30.26
CA SER A 222 -7.06 0.65 30.99
C SER A 222 -7.22 2.06 30.43
N LYS A 223 -8.27 2.78 30.82
CA LYS A 223 -8.53 4.15 30.34
C LYS A 223 -7.45 5.15 30.75
N GLU A 224 -6.81 4.91 31.89
CA GLU A 224 -5.77 5.80 32.45
C GLU A 224 -4.49 5.82 31.60
N VAL A 225 -4.21 4.74 30.80
CA VAL A 225 -3.01 4.64 29.98
C VAL A 225 -3.24 5.05 28.51
N VAL A 226 -4.49 5.25 28.08
CA VAL A 226 -4.82 5.50 26.66
C VAL A 226 -4.06 6.69 26.09
N ASP A 227 -4.09 7.85 26.78
CA ASP A 227 -3.44 9.06 26.29
C ASP A 227 -1.91 8.89 26.20
N ALA A 228 -1.30 8.22 27.19
CA ALA A 228 0.12 7.93 27.19
C ALA A 228 0.53 6.97 26.06
N MET A 229 -0.30 5.97 25.75
CA MET A 229 -0.05 5.04 24.64
C MET A 229 -0.26 5.69 23.28
N ASN A 230 -1.30 6.51 23.13
CA ASN A 230 -1.53 7.28 21.92
C ASN A 230 -0.36 8.23 21.62
N ALA A 231 0.16 8.92 22.64
CA ALA A 231 1.27 9.87 22.49
C ALA A 231 2.59 9.21 22.02
N LYS A 232 2.74 7.89 22.18
CA LYS A 232 3.88 7.12 21.69
C LYS A 232 3.74 6.72 20.20
N GLY A 233 2.55 6.74 19.64
CA GLY A 233 2.29 6.40 18.24
C GLY A 233 2.86 7.42 17.28
N GLY A 234 2.91 7.07 15.99
CA GLY A 234 3.33 7.97 14.92
C GLY A 234 2.38 9.16 14.74
N PHE A 235 2.87 10.27 14.22
CA PHE A 235 2.13 11.53 14.11
C PHE A 235 0.78 11.39 13.37
N LEU A 236 0.75 10.67 12.25
CA LEU A 236 -0.47 10.47 11.46
C LEU A 236 -1.40 9.43 12.11
N TRP A 237 -0.84 8.43 12.79
CA TRP A 237 -1.60 7.53 13.64
C TRP A 237 -2.36 8.30 14.73
N GLN A 238 -1.67 9.18 15.47
CA GLN A 238 -2.28 10.01 16.50
C GLN A 238 -3.41 10.90 15.98
N MET A 239 -3.34 11.31 14.70
CA MET A 239 -4.40 12.08 14.04
C MET A 239 -5.60 11.23 13.63
N GLY A 240 -5.54 9.91 13.73
CA GLY A 240 -6.57 8.98 13.27
C GLY A 240 -6.57 8.75 11.74
N ALA A 241 -5.43 8.94 11.08
CA ALA A 241 -5.30 8.64 9.65
C ALA A 241 -5.43 7.13 9.40
N LEU A 242 -6.24 6.78 8.40
CA LEU A 242 -6.48 5.40 7.98
C LEU A 242 -5.70 5.14 6.69
N ASP A 243 -4.73 4.24 6.76
CA ASP A 243 -3.98 3.75 5.61
C ASP A 243 -3.67 2.27 5.81
N PHE A 244 -4.60 1.42 5.36
CA PHE A 244 -4.57 -0.01 5.66
C PHE A 244 -3.31 -0.71 5.13
N ALA A 245 -2.93 -0.39 3.89
CA ALA A 245 -1.83 -1.08 3.24
C ALA A 245 -0.87 -0.15 2.44
N GLY A 246 -0.95 1.18 2.58
CA GLY A 246 0.08 2.08 2.04
C GLY A 246 -0.36 3.02 0.93
N GLY A 247 -1.61 3.49 0.95
CA GLY A 247 -2.06 4.54 0.04
C GLY A 247 -1.23 5.81 0.16
N THR A 248 -0.93 6.24 1.40
CA THR A 248 -0.03 7.35 1.71
C THR A 248 1.41 6.91 1.76
N VAL A 249 1.73 5.87 2.54
CA VAL A 249 3.11 5.43 2.80
C VAL A 249 3.83 4.98 1.54
N VAL A 250 3.15 4.27 0.65
CA VAL A 250 3.72 3.70 -0.58
C VAL A 250 3.40 4.57 -1.78
N HIS A 251 2.10 4.69 -2.14
CA HIS A 251 1.72 5.19 -3.46
C HIS A 251 1.85 6.70 -3.60
N ILE A 252 1.30 7.50 -2.69
CA ILE A 252 1.45 8.96 -2.73
C ILE A 252 2.91 9.35 -2.57
N ASN A 253 3.60 8.73 -1.62
CA ASN A 253 5.00 8.99 -1.30
C ASN A 253 5.92 8.75 -2.50
N ALA A 254 5.87 7.54 -3.12
CA ALA A 254 6.67 7.22 -4.30
C ALA A 254 6.30 8.06 -5.52
N ALA A 255 5.01 8.33 -5.73
CA ALA A 255 4.55 9.09 -6.88
C ALA A 255 5.04 10.55 -6.86
N VAL A 256 5.03 11.18 -5.69
CA VAL A 256 5.56 12.54 -5.51
C VAL A 256 7.08 12.56 -5.76
N ALA A 257 7.81 11.58 -5.22
CA ALA A 257 9.24 11.44 -5.47
C ALA A 257 9.55 11.26 -6.96
N GLY A 258 8.75 10.45 -7.66
CA GLY A 258 8.85 10.25 -9.09
C GLY A 258 8.60 11.53 -9.89
N LEU A 259 7.55 12.29 -9.52
CA LEU A 259 7.23 13.57 -10.19
C LEU A 259 8.35 14.59 -10.03
N VAL A 260 8.89 14.74 -8.81
CA VAL A 260 10.06 15.61 -8.56
C VAL A 260 11.25 15.16 -9.41
N GLY A 261 11.52 13.85 -9.47
CA GLY A 261 12.58 13.28 -10.30
C GLY A 261 12.39 13.56 -11.79
N ALA A 262 11.16 13.42 -12.29
CA ALA A 262 10.84 13.71 -13.69
C ALA A 262 11.16 15.16 -14.08
N TYR A 263 10.95 16.12 -13.17
CA TYR A 263 11.33 17.52 -13.40
C TYR A 263 12.84 17.76 -13.28
N MET A 264 13.48 17.18 -12.27
CA MET A 264 14.90 17.47 -12.00
C MET A 264 15.85 16.84 -13.01
N ILE A 265 15.52 15.64 -13.52
CA ILE A 265 16.33 14.94 -14.53
C ILE A 265 16.04 15.51 -15.92
N GLY A 266 14.85 16.08 -16.12
CA GLY A 266 14.41 16.64 -17.39
C GLY A 266 13.79 15.61 -18.34
N LYS A 267 13.36 16.06 -19.52
CA LYS A 267 12.66 15.24 -20.51
C LYS A 267 13.62 14.34 -21.28
N ARG A 268 13.15 13.16 -21.68
CA ARG A 268 13.89 12.26 -22.60
C ARG A 268 14.14 12.95 -23.93
N ILE A 269 15.23 12.58 -24.56
CA ILE A 269 15.55 13.03 -25.92
C ILE A 269 14.43 12.56 -26.85
N GLY A 270 13.89 13.48 -27.65
CA GLY A 270 12.77 13.20 -28.56
C GLY A 270 11.38 13.20 -27.90
N TYR A 271 11.25 13.48 -26.58
CA TYR A 271 9.95 13.52 -25.90
C TYR A 271 8.97 14.49 -26.59
N GLY A 272 7.79 13.97 -26.95
CA GLY A 272 6.76 14.72 -27.67
C GLY A 272 7.02 14.96 -29.15
N LYS A 273 8.15 14.46 -29.69
CA LYS A 273 8.54 14.57 -31.13
C LYS A 273 8.72 13.20 -31.77
N GLU A 274 9.17 12.21 -31.02
CA GLU A 274 9.42 10.84 -31.47
C GLU A 274 8.43 9.87 -30.78
N ALA A 275 8.11 8.77 -31.47
CA ALA A 275 7.30 7.70 -30.88
C ALA A 275 8.11 6.97 -29.80
N MET A 276 7.58 6.90 -28.58
CA MET A 276 8.16 6.19 -27.45
C MET A 276 7.22 5.06 -26.98
N ALA A 277 6.79 4.25 -27.95
CA ALA A 277 5.85 3.17 -27.68
C ALA A 277 6.47 2.06 -26.82
N PRO A 278 5.69 1.42 -25.93
CA PRO A 278 6.08 0.20 -25.25
C PRO A 278 6.56 -0.87 -26.22
N HIS A 279 7.69 -1.53 -25.92
CA HIS A 279 8.20 -2.54 -26.84
C HIS A 279 7.49 -3.89 -26.72
N SER A 280 6.87 -4.20 -25.57
CA SER A 280 6.21 -5.49 -25.34
C SER A 280 5.00 -5.38 -24.42
N LEU A 281 3.82 -5.20 -25.00
CA LEU A 281 2.58 -5.19 -24.22
C LEU A 281 2.25 -6.57 -23.62
N THR A 282 2.78 -7.66 -24.19
CA THR A 282 2.65 -9.00 -23.60
C THR A 282 3.36 -9.10 -22.26
N LEU A 283 4.62 -8.60 -22.16
CA LEU A 283 5.36 -8.56 -20.89
C LEU A 283 4.69 -7.61 -19.90
N THR A 284 4.19 -6.47 -20.37
CA THR A 284 3.42 -5.53 -19.55
C THR A 284 2.18 -6.20 -18.96
N MET A 285 1.43 -6.97 -19.75
CA MET A 285 0.26 -7.70 -19.28
C MET A 285 0.62 -8.79 -18.25
N VAL A 286 1.67 -9.55 -18.50
CA VAL A 286 2.16 -10.57 -17.56
C VAL A 286 2.59 -9.91 -16.25
N GLY A 287 3.33 -8.81 -16.32
CA GLY A 287 3.72 -8.03 -15.15
C GLY A 287 2.51 -7.50 -14.37
N ALA A 288 1.51 -6.93 -15.06
CA ALA A 288 0.27 -6.47 -14.43
C ALA A 288 -0.50 -7.61 -13.75
N ALA A 289 -0.53 -8.80 -14.33
CA ALA A 289 -1.17 -9.97 -13.74
C ALA A 289 -0.44 -10.43 -12.47
N LEU A 290 0.89 -10.44 -12.48
CA LEU A 290 1.70 -10.76 -11.29
C LEU A 290 1.54 -9.70 -10.19
N LEU A 291 1.44 -8.40 -10.57
CA LEU A 291 1.10 -7.32 -9.64
C LEU A 291 -0.27 -7.59 -9.00
N TRP A 292 -1.28 -7.94 -9.77
CA TRP A 292 -2.62 -8.20 -9.23
C TRP A 292 -2.62 -9.36 -8.24
N VAL A 293 -2.02 -10.51 -8.61
CA VAL A 293 -1.95 -11.68 -7.73
C VAL A 293 -1.16 -11.37 -6.45
N GLY A 294 -0.01 -10.72 -6.57
CA GLY A 294 0.82 -10.37 -5.41
C GLY A 294 0.17 -9.35 -4.49
N TRP A 295 -0.74 -8.52 -5.02
CA TRP A 295 -1.45 -7.51 -4.24
C TRP A 295 -2.44 -8.08 -3.21
N PHE A 296 -2.84 -9.33 -3.35
CA PHE A 296 -3.57 -10.02 -2.29
C PHE A 296 -2.70 -10.18 -1.03
N GLY A 297 -1.42 -10.50 -1.18
CA GLY A 297 -0.47 -10.49 -0.06
C GLY A 297 -0.23 -9.08 0.48
N PHE A 298 -0.11 -8.11 -0.41
CA PHE A 298 0.09 -6.71 -0.05
C PHE A 298 -1.08 -6.17 0.79
N ASN A 299 -2.31 -6.28 0.30
CA ASN A 299 -3.50 -5.74 0.96
C ASN A 299 -4.01 -6.64 2.09
N ALA A 300 -4.31 -7.91 1.81
CA ALA A 300 -4.88 -8.79 2.83
C ALA A 300 -3.84 -9.24 3.87
N GLY A 301 -2.54 -9.28 3.51
CA GLY A 301 -1.46 -9.47 4.47
C GLY A 301 -1.32 -8.33 5.47
N SER A 302 -1.73 -7.11 5.11
CA SER A 302 -1.69 -5.95 6.02
C SER A 302 -2.67 -6.05 7.19
N ALA A 303 -3.58 -7.02 7.20
CA ALA A 303 -4.36 -7.37 8.38
C ALA A 303 -3.52 -8.03 9.49
N LEU A 304 -2.32 -8.52 9.19
CA LEU A 304 -1.38 -9.25 10.07
C LEU A 304 -1.93 -10.57 10.62
N GLU A 305 -3.16 -10.91 10.32
CA GLU A 305 -3.90 -12.09 10.78
C GLU A 305 -4.66 -12.75 9.62
N ALA A 306 -4.87 -14.05 9.69
CA ALA A 306 -5.73 -14.79 8.78
C ALA A 306 -7.20 -14.75 9.28
N ASN A 307 -7.78 -13.57 9.34
CA ASN A 307 -9.09 -13.29 9.94
C ASN A 307 -10.09 -12.66 8.95
N GLY A 308 -11.24 -12.21 9.46
CA GLY A 308 -12.30 -11.57 8.68
C GLY A 308 -11.84 -10.28 8.00
N PHE A 309 -10.91 -9.50 8.59
CA PHE A 309 -10.37 -8.28 7.97
C PHE A 309 -9.44 -8.60 6.81
N ALA A 310 -8.64 -9.67 6.90
CA ALA A 310 -7.88 -10.18 5.77
C ALA A 310 -8.80 -10.61 4.62
N ALA A 311 -9.89 -11.32 4.93
CA ALA A 311 -10.88 -11.75 3.94
C ALA A 311 -11.59 -10.53 3.31
N LEU A 312 -11.92 -9.49 4.08
CA LEU A 312 -12.50 -8.24 3.59
C LEU A 312 -11.52 -7.51 2.65
N ALA A 313 -10.26 -7.36 3.06
CA ALA A 313 -9.24 -6.75 2.22
C ALA A 313 -9.00 -7.53 0.92
N PHE A 314 -9.08 -8.86 0.99
CA PHE A 314 -8.94 -9.75 -0.17
C PHE A 314 -10.07 -9.50 -1.19
N ILE A 315 -11.34 -9.57 -0.78
CA ILE A 315 -12.47 -9.40 -1.69
C ILE A 315 -12.56 -7.97 -2.24
N ASN A 316 -12.24 -6.96 -1.42
CA ASN A 316 -12.22 -5.56 -1.84
C ASN A 316 -11.13 -5.30 -2.88
N THR A 317 -9.94 -5.88 -2.71
CA THR A 317 -8.84 -5.82 -3.69
C THR A 317 -9.27 -6.43 -5.02
N PHE A 318 -9.93 -7.59 -4.98
CA PHE A 318 -10.42 -8.26 -6.17
C PHE A 318 -11.49 -7.42 -6.91
N GLY A 319 -12.52 -6.98 -6.17
CA GLY A 319 -13.65 -6.26 -6.76
C GLY A 319 -13.29 -4.88 -7.30
N ALA A 320 -12.52 -4.10 -6.53
CA ALA A 320 -12.10 -2.76 -6.95
C ALA A 320 -11.22 -2.80 -8.20
N THR A 321 -10.28 -3.75 -8.27
CA THR A 321 -9.42 -3.91 -9.44
C THR A 321 -10.23 -4.23 -10.69
N ALA A 322 -11.17 -5.18 -10.61
CA ALA A 322 -12.04 -5.54 -11.73
C ALA A 322 -12.90 -4.33 -12.20
N ALA A 323 -13.46 -3.57 -11.26
CA ALA A 323 -14.23 -2.36 -11.56
C ALA A 323 -13.36 -1.29 -12.26
N ALA A 324 -12.12 -1.12 -11.84
CA ALA A 324 -11.19 -0.14 -12.43
C ALA A 324 -10.78 -0.51 -13.86
N VAL A 325 -10.49 -1.80 -14.13
CA VAL A 325 -10.23 -2.30 -15.49
C VAL A 325 -11.38 -1.96 -16.42
N LEU A 326 -12.61 -2.25 -16.01
CA LEU A 326 -13.79 -1.95 -16.81
C LEU A 326 -13.97 -0.45 -17.03
N ALA A 327 -13.82 0.37 -15.97
CA ALA A 327 -13.94 1.82 -16.05
C ALA A 327 -12.90 2.46 -16.98
N TRP A 328 -11.65 2.02 -16.90
CA TRP A 328 -10.58 2.49 -17.81
C TRP A 328 -10.89 2.13 -19.27
N CYS A 329 -11.25 0.87 -19.53
CA CYS A 329 -11.63 0.41 -20.87
C CYS A 329 -12.85 1.18 -21.45
N ILE A 330 -13.85 1.45 -20.61
CA ILE A 330 -15.02 2.29 -20.99
C ILE A 330 -14.54 3.70 -21.32
N GLY A 331 -13.70 4.31 -20.49
CA GLY A 331 -13.15 5.64 -20.72
C GLY A 331 -12.38 5.73 -22.04
N GLU A 332 -11.49 4.78 -22.34
CA GLU A 332 -10.77 4.73 -23.62
C GLU A 332 -11.73 4.54 -24.82
N ALA A 333 -12.67 3.64 -24.70
CA ALA A 333 -13.66 3.40 -25.76
C ALA A 333 -14.48 4.66 -26.08
N LEU A 334 -14.85 5.44 -25.05
CA LEU A 334 -15.56 6.71 -25.22
C LEU A 334 -14.67 7.81 -25.83
N MET A 335 -13.40 7.88 -25.44
CA MET A 335 -12.48 8.93 -25.90
C MET A 335 -11.84 8.63 -27.26
N ARG A 336 -11.54 7.36 -27.54
CA ARG A 336 -10.71 6.92 -28.70
C ARG A 336 -11.42 5.90 -29.59
N GLY A 337 -12.64 5.49 -29.24
CA GLY A 337 -13.44 4.50 -29.97
C GLY A 337 -13.04 3.04 -29.71
N LYS A 338 -11.93 2.77 -29.01
CA LYS A 338 -11.43 1.41 -28.73
C LYS A 338 -10.76 1.38 -27.35
N ALA A 339 -10.98 0.30 -26.60
CA ALA A 339 -10.19 -0.05 -25.43
C ALA A 339 -8.85 -0.70 -25.86
N SER A 340 -7.82 -0.55 -25.04
CA SER A 340 -6.49 -1.12 -25.28
C SER A 340 -6.07 -2.09 -24.20
N MET A 341 -5.15 -3.04 -24.52
CA MET A 341 -4.55 -3.93 -23.52
C MET A 341 -3.72 -3.13 -22.50
N LEU A 342 -3.00 -2.12 -22.96
CA LEU A 342 -2.26 -1.21 -22.08
C LEU A 342 -3.21 -0.49 -21.11
N GLY A 343 -4.36 -0.02 -21.60
CA GLY A 343 -5.39 0.61 -20.79
C GLY A 343 -5.98 -0.35 -19.75
N ALA A 344 -6.25 -1.60 -20.14
CA ALA A 344 -6.73 -2.62 -19.20
C ALA A 344 -5.71 -2.91 -18.09
N ALA A 345 -4.42 -3.05 -18.44
CA ALA A 345 -3.34 -3.27 -17.48
C ALA A 345 -3.16 -2.04 -16.54
N SER A 346 -3.19 -0.82 -17.10
CA SER A 346 -3.11 0.41 -16.31
C SER A 346 -4.32 0.60 -15.40
N GLY A 347 -5.52 0.24 -15.87
CA GLY A 347 -6.75 0.22 -15.08
C GLY A 347 -6.67 -0.74 -13.90
N ALA A 348 -6.10 -1.93 -14.10
CA ALA A 348 -5.86 -2.87 -13.02
C ALA A 348 -4.98 -2.25 -11.93
N VAL A 349 -3.83 -1.67 -12.30
CA VAL A 349 -2.92 -1.03 -11.34
C VAL A 349 -3.59 0.17 -10.67
N ALA A 350 -4.36 0.99 -11.39
CA ALA A 350 -5.10 2.12 -10.82
C ALA A 350 -6.11 1.68 -9.74
N GLY A 351 -6.83 0.57 -9.98
CA GLY A 351 -7.74 -0.02 -9.00
C GLY A 351 -7.04 -0.56 -7.77
N LEU A 352 -5.95 -1.29 -7.98
CA LEU A 352 -5.10 -1.82 -6.92
C LEU A 352 -4.55 -0.71 -6.02
N VAL A 353 -4.07 0.36 -6.62
CA VAL A 353 -3.57 1.54 -5.89
C VAL A 353 -4.66 2.22 -5.07
N ALA A 354 -5.80 2.51 -5.69
CA ALA A 354 -6.86 3.26 -5.02
C ALA A 354 -7.53 2.48 -3.88
N ILE A 355 -7.61 1.15 -3.99
CA ILE A 355 -8.18 0.33 -2.92
C ILE A 355 -7.20 0.10 -1.76
N THR A 356 -5.91 0.26 -1.99
CA THR A 356 -4.85 -0.04 -0.99
C THR A 356 -5.07 0.63 0.36
N PRO A 357 -5.36 1.94 0.49
CA PRO A 357 -5.62 2.55 1.80
C PRO A 357 -6.95 2.11 2.41
N ALA A 358 -7.87 1.62 1.60
CA ALA A 358 -9.26 1.35 1.95
C ALA A 358 -9.59 -0.14 2.12
N CYS A 359 -8.73 -1.05 1.66
CA CYS A 359 -9.11 -2.46 1.42
C CYS A 359 -9.68 -3.18 2.66
N GLY A 360 -9.16 -2.94 3.85
CA GLY A 360 -9.71 -3.46 5.11
C GLY A 360 -10.66 -2.50 5.84
N ASN A 361 -10.86 -1.30 5.27
CA ASN A 361 -11.58 -0.20 5.92
C ASN A 361 -12.93 0.13 5.25
N VAL A 362 -13.33 -0.56 4.18
CA VAL A 362 -14.58 -0.27 3.47
C VAL A 362 -15.35 -1.54 3.16
N GLY A 363 -16.67 -1.43 3.00
CA GLY A 363 -17.48 -2.53 2.50
C GLY A 363 -17.32 -2.72 0.98
N ILE A 364 -17.76 -3.87 0.45
CA ILE A 364 -17.62 -4.22 -0.97
C ILE A 364 -18.26 -3.17 -1.92
N GLY A 365 -19.38 -2.57 -1.54
CA GLY A 365 -20.01 -1.50 -2.33
C GLY A 365 -19.09 -0.28 -2.47
N GLY A 366 -18.47 0.16 -1.37
CA GLY A 366 -17.47 1.22 -1.37
C GLY A 366 -16.24 0.85 -2.21
N ALA A 367 -15.75 -0.38 -2.10
CA ALA A 367 -14.62 -0.87 -2.88
C ALA A 367 -14.89 -0.84 -4.39
N LEU A 368 -16.07 -1.27 -4.85
CA LEU A 368 -16.45 -1.23 -6.26
C LEU A 368 -16.51 0.22 -6.77
N ILE A 369 -17.04 1.16 -5.97
CA ILE A 369 -17.09 2.58 -6.32
C ILE A 369 -15.68 3.17 -6.40
N ILE A 370 -14.81 2.90 -5.41
CA ILE A 370 -13.40 3.34 -5.41
C ILE A 370 -12.71 2.85 -6.67
N GLY A 371 -12.83 1.55 -6.98
CA GLY A 371 -12.27 0.97 -8.18
C GLY A 371 -12.77 1.63 -9.47
N PHE A 372 -14.07 1.78 -9.60
CA PHE A 372 -14.69 2.40 -10.78
C PHE A 372 -14.22 3.85 -10.99
N LEU A 373 -14.21 4.65 -9.94
CA LEU A 373 -13.72 6.04 -9.99
C LEU A 373 -12.23 6.11 -10.31
N SER A 374 -11.43 5.17 -9.78
CA SER A 374 -9.99 5.15 -10.01
C SER A 374 -9.62 4.83 -11.47
N GLY A 375 -10.41 4.02 -12.16
CA GLY A 375 -10.21 3.76 -13.58
C GLY A 375 -10.28 5.03 -14.42
N PHE A 376 -11.25 5.91 -14.16
CA PHE A 376 -11.34 7.21 -14.84
C PHE A 376 -10.29 8.21 -14.33
N ALA A 377 -10.04 8.26 -13.03
CA ALA A 377 -9.06 9.18 -12.44
C ALA A 377 -7.64 8.89 -12.95
N GLY A 378 -7.23 7.61 -12.99
CA GLY A 378 -5.95 7.19 -13.55
C GLY A 378 -5.85 7.49 -15.05
N LEU A 379 -6.91 7.20 -15.82
CA LEU A 379 -6.96 7.54 -17.24
C LEU A 379 -6.77 9.04 -17.48
N TRP A 380 -7.40 9.88 -16.66
CA TRP A 380 -7.19 11.34 -16.69
C TRP A 380 -5.77 11.71 -16.24
N GLY A 381 -5.26 11.09 -15.18
CA GLY A 381 -3.90 11.31 -14.65
C GLY A 381 -2.83 11.12 -15.72
N VAL A 382 -2.93 10.04 -16.48
CA VAL A 382 -1.98 9.67 -17.54
C VAL A 382 -2.13 10.54 -18.80
N ASN A 383 -3.35 10.82 -19.24
CA ASN A 383 -3.60 11.51 -20.52
C ASN A 383 -3.84 13.01 -20.38
N GLY A 384 -4.44 13.46 -19.26
CA GLY A 384 -4.77 14.86 -19.00
C GLY A 384 -3.75 15.55 -18.12
N LEU A 385 -3.66 15.14 -16.85
CA LEU A 385 -2.83 15.78 -15.85
C LEU A 385 -1.34 15.78 -16.22
N LYS A 386 -0.78 14.68 -16.70
CA LYS A 386 0.60 14.61 -17.17
C LYS A 386 0.92 15.67 -18.23
N LYS A 387 0.01 15.91 -19.18
CA LYS A 387 0.16 16.96 -20.20
C LYS A 387 0.09 18.36 -19.60
N MET A 388 -0.83 18.59 -18.64
CA MET A 388 -0.95 19.88 -17.94
C MET A 388 0.30 20.20 -17.12
N LEU A 389 0.88 19.20 -16.46
CA LEU A 389 2.12 19.32 -15.71
C LEU A 389 3.35 19.49 -16.59
N GLY A 390 3.30 19.04 -17.85
CA GLY A 390 4.44 19.08 -18.78
C GLY A 390 5.62 18.24 -18.36
N ALA A 391 5.44 17.29 -17.43
CA ALA A 391 6.45 16.38 -16.92
C ALA A 391 6.62 15.16 -17.84
N ASP A 392 7.86 14.71 -18.06
CA ASP A 392 8.13 13.41 -18.67
C ASP A 392 8.25 12.34 -17.59
N ASP A 393 7.13 12.02 -16.95
CA ASP A 393 6.97 10.85 -16.09
C ASP A 393 6.87 9.62 -17.00
N THR A 394 7.97 8.88 -17.14
CA THR A 394 8.17 7.90 -18.23
C THR A 394 7.07 6.84 -18.26
N LEU A 395 6.77 6.23 -17.13
CA LEU A 395 5.82 5.13 -17.00
C LEU A 395 4.57 5.51 -16.19
N ASP A 396 4.23 6.80 -16.20
CA ASP A 396 2.99 7.35 -15.62
C ASP A 396 2.82 7.11 -14.12
N VAL A 397 3.92 7.06 -13.36
CA VAL A 397 3.91 6.75 -11.92
C VAL A 397 3.05 7.74 -11.15
N PHE A 398 3.16 9.05 -11.40
CA PHE A 398 2.33 10.04 -10.73
C PHE A 398 0.86 9.95 -11.16
N GLY A 399 0.60 9.73 -12.44
CA GLY A 399 -0.76 9.60 -12.98
C GLY A 399 -1.53 8.42 -12.39
N VAL A 400 -0.85 7.28 -12.17
CA VAL A 400 -1.44 6.07 -11.62
C VAL A 400 -1.34 6.04 -10.10
N HIS A 401 -0.13 6.13 -9.53
CA HIS A 401 0.04 5.98 -8.07
C HIS A 401 -0.31 7.25 -7.28
N GLY A 402 0.03 8.44 -7.79
CA GLY A 402 -0.28 9.70 -7.12
C GLY A 402 -1.77 10.02 -7.13
N VAL A 403 -2.36 10.07 -8.32
CA VAL A 403 -3.78 10.44 -8.49
C VAL A 403 -4.69 9.41 -7.84
N CYS A 404 -4.48 8.11 -8.12
CA CYS A 404 -5.34 7.07 -7.56
C CYS A 404 -5.08 6.85 -6.06
N GLY A 405 -3.85 7.04 -5.58
CA GLY A 405 -3.53 6.98 -4.15
C GLY A 405 -4.22 8.09 -3.35
N ILE A 406 -4.19 9.34 -3.85
CA ILE A 406 -4.92 10.47 -3.24
C ILE A 406 -6.42 10.20 -3.25
N LEU A 407 -6.98 9.78 -4.38
CA LEU A 407 -8.41 9.44 -4.49
C LEU A 407 -8.79 8.35 -3.48
N GLY A 408 -8.03 7.26 -3.44
CA GLY A 408 -8.26 6.15 -2.51
C GLY A 408 -8.18 6.58 -1.05
N ALA A 409 -7.16 7.36 -0.67
CA ALA A 409 -7.03 7.88 0.69
C ALA A 409 -8.23 8.71 1.11
N LEU A 410 -8.71 9.64 0.26
CA LEU A 410 -9.89 10.46 0.56
C LEU A 410 -11.16 9.61 0.65
N LEU A 411 -11.36 8.69 -0.27
CA LEU A 411 -12.54 7.82 -0.30
C LEU A 411 -12.53 6.78 0.82
N THR A 412 -11.38 6.44 1.40
CA THR A 412 -11.31 5.68 2.65
C THR A 412 -12.08 6.40 3.74
N GLY A 413 -11.89 7.72 3.90
CA GLY A 413 -12.63 8.52 4.88
C GLY A 413 -14.14 8.57 4.63
N VAL A 414 -14.59 8.41 3.39
CA VAL A 414 -16.01 8.35 3.04
C VAL A 414 -16.59 6.96 3.36
N PHE A 415 -16.00 5.91 2.78
CA PHE A 415 -16.59 4.57 2.77
C PHE A 415 -16.21 3.71 3.99
N ASN A 416 -15.34 4.19 4.89
CA ASN A 416 -15.14 3.56 6.18
C ASN A 416 -16.36 3.73 7.11
N SER A 417 -17.28 4.64 6.78
CA SER A 417 -18.52 4.87 7.53
C SER A 417 -19.36 3.59 7.67
N PRO A 418 -19.73 3.19 8.91
CA PRO A 418 -20.63 2.06 9.08
C PRO A 418 -21.99 2.23 8.43
N ALA A 419 -22.48 3.47 8.30
CA ALA A 419 -23.70 3.77 7.57
C ALA A 419 -23.61 3.48 6.06
N LEU A 420 -22.40 3.40 5.52
CA LEU A 420 -22.13 3.06 4.11
C LEU A 420 -21.59 1.62 3.94
N GLY A 421 -21.70 0.81 5.00
CA GLY A 421 -21.26 -0.59 5.00
C GLY A 421 -19.78 -0.78 5.27
N GLY A 422 -19.06 0.25 5.71
CA GLY A 422 -17.67 0.14 6.19
C GLY A 422 -17.62 -0.43 7.61
N PRO A 423 -16.48 -1.01 8.04
CA PRO A 423 -16.33 -1.53 9.40
C PRO A 423 -16.18 -0.43 10.47
N GLY A 424 -15.95 0.82 10.08
CA GLY A 424 -15.52 1.87 11.01
C GLY A 424 -14.08 1.66 11.46
N PHE A 425 -13.74 2.30 12.57
CA PHE A 425 -12.44 2.14 13.26
C PHE A 425 -12.69 1.83 14.75
N VAL A 426 -11.67 1.32 15.43
CA VAL A 426 -11.76 1.07 16.89
C VAL A 426 -11.77 2.41 17.61
N ALA A 427 -12.89 2.73 18.25
CA ALA A 427 -13.08 3.98 19.00
C ALA A 427 -12.55 3.87 20.44
N ASP A 428 -12.61 2.67 21.02
CA ASP A 428 -12.10 2.38 22.37
C ASP A 428 -11.22 1.12 22.32
N TRP A 429 -9.90 1.33 22.37
CA TRP A 429 -8.93 0.23 22.37
C TRP A 429 -8.91 -0.56 23.70
N VAL A 430 -9.43 -0.01 24.80
CA VAL A 430 -9.49 -0.77 26.07
C VAL A 430 -10.47 -1.92 25.94
N THR A 431 -11.63 -1.67 25.35
CA THR A 431 -12.70 -2.65 25.16
C THR A 431 -12.71 -3.26 23.75
N ALA A 432 -11.85 -2.78 22.85
CA ALA A 432 -11.85 -3.11 21.42
C ALA A 432 -13.20 -2.79 20.74
N THR A 433 -13.90 -1.75 21.19
CA THR A 433 -15.21 -1.36 20.66
C THR A 433 -15.04 -0.44 19.45
N GLY A 434 -15.70 -0.79 18.34
CA GLY A 434 -15.76 0.03 17.12
C GLY A 434 -16.63 1.28 17.28
N ILE A 435 -16.43 2.26 16.40
CA ILE A 435 -17.26 3.47 16.36
C ILE A 435 -18.69 3.15 15.93
N ALA A 436 -19.66 3.73 16.63
CA ALA A 436 -21.06 3.62 16.22
C ALA A 436 -21.35 4.44 14.94
N ALA A 437 -22.31 3.98 14.13
CA ALA A 437 -22.64 4.65 12.87
C ALA A 437 -23.10 6.11 13.06
N ALA A 438 -23.77 6.40 14.18
CA ALA A 438 -24.24 7.75 14.50
C ALA A 438 -23.10 8.70 14.87
N ASP A 439 -21.97 8.17 15.36
CA ASP A 439 -20.83 8.96 15.84
C ASP A 439 -19.77 9.15 14.75
N TYR A 440 -19.83 8.41 13.64
CA TYR A 440 -18.90 8.52 12.54
C TYR A 440 -19.16 9.78 11.71
N SER A 441 -18.21 10.69 11.69
CA SER A 441 -18.26 11.89 10.83
C SER A 441 -17.43 11.72 9.57
N ILE A 442 -18.09 11.53 8.41
CA ILE A 442 -17.44 11.44 7.10
C ILE A 442 -16.58 12.69 6.85
N ALA A 443 -17.12 13.89 7.12
CA ALA A 443 -16.38 15.14 6.88
C ALA A 443 -15.10 15.23 7.73
N ALA A 444 -15.16 14.84 9.00
CA ALA A 444 -14.00 14.84 9.89
C ALA A 444 -12.95 13.82 9.40
N GLN A 445 -13.37 12.60 9.05
CA GLN A 445 -12.43 11.58 8.61
C GLN A 445 -11.81 11.91 7.25
N VAL A 446 -12.58 12.44 6.29
CA VAL A 446 -12.03 12.92 5.01
C VAL A 446 -11.02 14.05 5.23
N LEU A 447 -11.25 14.95 6.19
CA LEU A 447 -10.28 16.00 6.54
C LEU A 447 -8.98 15.41 7.14
N VAL A 448 -9.07 14.39 7.97
CA VAL A 448 -7.90 13.65 8.49
C VAL A 448 -7.12 13.02 7.33
N GLN A 449 -7.81 12.32 6.44
CA GLN A 449 -7.19 11.72 5.25
C GLN A 449 -6.53 12.76 4.34
N ALA A 450 -7.18 13.90 4.12
CA ALA A 450 -6.62 15.00 3.34
C ALA A 450 -5.36 15.58 3.98
N LYS A 451 -5.32 15.73 5.31
CA LYS A 451 -4.12 16.18 6.04
C LYS A 451 -2.99 15.14 5.91
N ALA A 452 -3.28 13.85 6.03
CA ALA A 452 -2.30 12.79 5.89
C ALA A 452 -1.71 12.76 4.47
N ALA A 453 -2.55 12.80 3.43
CA ALA A 453 -2.11 12.90 2.05
C ALA A 453 -1.28 14.19 1.80
N GLY A 454 -1.75 15.34 2.30
CA GLY A 454 -1.07 16.64 2.17
C GLY A 454 0.31 16.64 2.84
N LEU A 455 0.42 16.12 4.06
CA LEU A 455 1.71 15.99 4.76
C LEU A 455 2.67 15.09 3.95
N THR A 456 2.19 13.95 3.48
CA THR A 456 2.99 13.02 2.68
C THR A 456 3.48 13.67 1.38
N ILE A 457 2.63 14.43 0.68
CA ILE A 457 3.01 15.17 -0.54
C ILE A 457 4.13 16.19 -0.23
N VAL A 458 3.97 16.98 0.83
CA VAL A 458 4.96 18.00 1.20
C VAL A 458 6.26 17.34 1.65
N TRP A 459 6.18 16.36 2.55
CA TRP A 459 7.36 15.67 3.09
C TRP A 459 8.16 14.97 1.99
N SER A 460 7.49 14.11 1.20
CA SER A 460 8.14 13.42 0.09
C SER A 460 8.70 14.39 -0.96
N GLY A 461 7.95 15.45 -1.27
CA GLY A 461 8.39 16.47 -2.23
C GLY A 461 9.68 17.16 -1.80
N VAL A 462 9.75 17.64 -0.56
CA VAL A 462 10.93 18.33 -0.01
C VAL A 462 12.12 17.37 0.09
N VAL A 463 11.92 16.19 0.67
CA VAL A 463 13.00 15.19 0.81
C VAL A 463 13.51 14.74 -0.55
N SER A 464 12.62 14.50 -1.51
CA SER A 464 13.01 14.11 -2.87
C SER A 464 13.82 15.20 -3.56
N PHE A 465 13.39 16.46 -3.48
CA PHE A 465 14.13 17.58 -4.04
C PHE A 465 15.55 17.66 -3.48
N ILE A 466 15.69 17.58 -2.16
CA ILE A 466 16.99 17.62 -1.48
C ILE A 466 17.85 16.40 -1.89
N ALA A 467 17.28 15.20 -1.87
CA ALA A 467 18.01 13.97 -2.23
C ALA A 467 18.49 14.01 -3.69
N TYR A 468 17.63 14.41 -4.65
CA TYR A 468 18.05 14.57 -6.05
C TYR A 468 19.15 15.65 -6.19
N LYS A 469 19.07 16.75 -5.44
CA LYS A 469 20.14 17.77 -5.46
C LYS A 469 21.47 17.25 -4.94
N ILE A 470 21.45 16.46 -3.87
CA ILE A 470 22.67 15.83 -3.33
C ILE A 470 23.28 14.90 -4.39
N VAL A 471 22.46 14.05 -4.99
CA VAL A 471 22.91 13.11 -6.04
C VAL A 471 23.46 13.87 -7.26
N ASP A 472 22.77 14.91 -7.70
CA ASP A 472 23.20 15.74 -8.84
C ASP A 472 24.57 16.41 -8.61
N MET A 473 24.76 16.96 -7.41
CA MET A 473 26.03 17.62 -7.04
C MET A 473 27.19 16.65 -6.82
N THR A 474 26.92 15.38 -6.55
CA THR A 474 27.98 14.38 -6.24
C THR A 474 28.38 13.55 -7.46
N ILE A 475 27.42 12.91 -8.09
CA ILE A 475 27.66 11.96 -9.21
C ILE A 475 26.92 12.31 -10.50
N GLY A 476 26.05 13.34 -10.45
CA GLY A 476 25.15 13.71 -11.53
C GLY A 476 24.00 12.74 -11.70
N LEU A 477 22.83 13.25 -12.13
CA LEU A 477 21.60 12.46 -12.25
C LEU A 477 21.51 11.70 -13.57
N ARG A 478 21.78 12.40 -14.69
CA ARG A 478 21.46 11.94 -16.04
C ARG A 478 22.68 11.35 -16.75
N VAL A 479 22.43 10.34 -17.58
CA VAL A 479 23.41 9.82 -18.54
C VAL A 479 23.70 10.84 -19.63
N SER A 480 24.76 10.61 -20.45
CA SER A 480 25.04 11.44 -21.61
C SER A 480 23.94 11.30 -22.67
N GLU A 481 23.82 12.29 -23.58
CA GLU A 481 22.89 12.18 -24.71
C GLU A 481 23.21 10.99 -25.61
N GLU A 482 24.48 10.65 -25.76
CA GLU A 482 24.95 9.52 -26.55
C GLU A 482 24.47 8.20 -25.97
N ASP A 483 24.69 7.99 -24.65
CA ASP A 483 24.21 6.81 -23.92
C ASP A 483 22.68 6.65 -24.01
N GLU A 484 21.94 7.77 -23.86
CA GLU A 484 20.47 7.73 -23.94
C GLU A 484 19.98 7.39 -25.36
N ARG A 485 20.72 7.84 -26.40
CA ARG A 485 20.40 7.50 -27.79
C ARG A 485 20.76 6.05 -28.14
N GLU A 486 21.87 5.56 -27.67
CA GLU A 486 22.29 4.17 -27.86
C GLU A 486 21.37 3.20 -27.08
N GLY A 487 21.14 3.46 -25.80
CA GLY A 487 20.31 2.65 -24.91
C GLY A 487 21.08 2.13 -23.71
N LEU A 488 20.42 2.16 -22.55
CA LEU A 488 21.07 1.91 -21.25
C LEU A 488 21.38 0.43 -21.00
N ASP A 489 20.79 -0.49 -21.75
CA ASP A 489 21.14 -1.92 -21.64
C ASP A 489 22.61 -2.12 -21.99
N ILE A 490 23.05 -1.56 -23.12
CA ILE A 490 24.44 -1.71 -23.58
C ILE A 490 25.38 -0.72 -22.86
N THR A 491 25.01 0.54 -22.75
CA THR A 491 25.92 1.59 -22.23
C THR A 491 26.12 1.52 -20.72
N SER A 492 25.11 1.07 -19.96
CA SER A 492 25.18 0.95 -18.49
C SER A 492 25.51 -0.45 -18.01
N HIS A 493 25.15 -1.50 -18.76
CA HIS A 493 25.23 -2.89 -18.30
C HIS A 493 26.02 -3.83 -19.25
N GLY A 494 26.31 -3.39 -20.47
CA GLY A 494 27.07 -4.20 -21.44
C GLY A 494 26.29 -5.40 -22.00
N GLU A 495 24.96 -5.37 -21.91
CA GLU A 495 24.08 -6.47 -22.26
C GLU A 495 22.97 -6.03 -23.22
N THR A 496 22.34 -6.98 -23.88
CA THR A 496 21.16 -6.76 -24.72
C THR A 496 20.06 -7.74 -24.35
N ALA A 497 18.83 -7.26 -24.22
CA ALA A 497 17.69 -8.11 -23.88
C ALA A 497 17.34 -9.10 -24.99
N TYR A 498 17.63 -8.77 -26.24
CA TYR A 498 17.24 -9.55 -27.41
C TYR A 498 18.43 -9.69 -28.37
N ASN A 499 18.88 -10.91 -28.57
CA ASN A 499 19.85 -11.23 -29.59
C ASN A 499 19.11 -11.32 -30.94
N ARG A 500 19.41 -10.42 -31.86
CA ARG A 500 18.89 -10.41 -33.24
C ARG A 500 19.91 -10.93 -34.23
#